data_0cf4ef5acc587281ce1aafe78730250c
#
_entry.id   0cf4ef5acc587281ce1aafe78730250c
#
_cell.length_a   1.000
_cell.length_b   1.000
_cell.length_c   1.000
_cell.angle_alpha   90.00
_cell.angle_beta   90.00
_cell.angle_gamma   90.00
#
_symmetry.space_group_name_H-M   'P 1'
#
loop_
_entity.id
_entity.type
_entity.pdbx_description
1 polymer ?
#
loop_
_entity_poly.entity_id
_entity_poly.type
_entity_poly.pdbx_seq_one_letter_code
_entity_poly.pdbx_strand_id
1 'polypeptide(L)'
;MKTKKNIKSIAALFLCVILMLTAGCAKGTEKEQAAGTTSGKALAEMNDIPADGIITKEQFQSVADKEQKVQFKGTTEDGITYVWTYDCAKIQNPEDQNLKIDFTQENLEEIKKQANDANDALQMTMHGKGVICVPTLEVTLPQSWESNAAYLVKEQDGKLAKMSDVTVTNDKESTTLVMTVTSLDGDCYVIGGVTEKQNKGADAANQSSKK
;
A
#
# COMPACT_ATOMS: atom_id res chain seq x y z
N MET A 1 1.56 49.33 34.59
CA MET A 1 2.04 48.35 35.61
C MET A 1 2.52 47.09 34.90
N LYS A 2 3.82 46.84 35.08
CA LYS A 2 4.53 45.68 34.46
C LYS A 2 4.40 44.46 35.37
N THR A 3 4.06 43.30 34.83
CA THR A 3 4.35 42.05 35.52
C THR A 3 4.88 41.00 34.50
N LYS A 4 6.19 40.80 34.54
CA LYS A 4 6.91 39.68 33.92
C LYS A 4 6.65 38.43 34.74
N LYS A 5 6.27 37.31 34.10
CA LYS A 5 6.34 35.99 34.70
C LYS A 5 7.35 35.11 33.94
N ASN A 6 8.39 34.78 34.67
CA ASN A 6 9.47 33.88 34.27
C ASN A 6 8.94 32.43 34.19
N ILE A 7 9.21 31.76 33.09
CA ILE A 7 9.04 30.30 32.97
C ILE A 7 10.42 29.69 33.11
N LYS A 8 10.59 28.94 34.20
CA LYS A 8 11.81 28.18 34.50
C LYS A 8 11.79 26.85 33.72
N SER A 9 12.88 26.65 32.98
CA SER A 9 13.23 25.38 32.37
C SER A 9 13.41 24.31 33.44
N ILE A 10 12.81 23.13 33.21
CA ILE A 10 13.11 21.90 33.93
C ILE A 10 13.65 20.94 32.88
N ALA A 11 14.98 20.83 32.84
CA ALA A 11 15.68 19.76 32.15
C ALA A 11 15.68 18.53 33.07
N ALA A 12 14.98 17.49 32.72
CA ALA A 12 15.07 16.20 33.40
C ALA A 12 16.03 15.29 32.60
N LEU A 13 17.20 15.12 33.17
CA LEU A 13 18.27 14.23 32.74
C LEU A 13 17.88 12.81 33.14
N PHE A 14 17.58 11.94 32.19
CA PHE A 14 17.48 10.49 32.45
C PHE A 14 18.78 9.81 31.98
N LEU A 15 19.66 9.58 32.94
CA LEU A 15 20.85 8.78 32.81
C LEU A 15 20.50 7.35 33.17
N CYS A 16 20.35 6.47 32.18
CA CYS A 16 20.29 5.03 32.42
C CYS A 16 21.65 4.40 32.12
N VAL A 17 22.28 4.02 33.21
CA VAL A 17 23.49 3.20 33.28
C VAL A 17 23.16 1.78 32.84
N ILE A 18 23.81 1.29 31.79
CA ILE A 18 23.86 -0.14 31.47
C ILE A 18 25.27 -0.62 31.78
N LEU A 19 25.40 -1.42 32.83
CA LEU A 19 26.63 -2.10 33.21
C LEU A 19 26.86 -3.35 32.37
N MET A 20 28.06 -3.44 31.92
CA MET A 20 28.74 -4.52 31.21
C MET A 20 28.77 -5.85 31.94
N LEU A 21 29.04 -6.90 31.16
CA LEU A 21 30.08 -7.93 31.29
C LEU A 21 29.71 -9.01 30.26
N THR A 22 30.57 -9.33 29.30
CA THR A 22 31.65 -10.29 29.45
C THR A 22 32.59 -10.26 28.25
N ALA A 23 33.86 -10.45 28.57
CA ALA A 23 34.96 -10.56 27.62
C ALA A 23 34.94 -11.92 26.89
N GLY A 24 35.27 -11.88 25.58
CA GLY A 24 35.58 -13.06 24.78
C GLY A 24 36.38 -12.62 23.55
N CYS A 25 37.72 -12.70 23.61
CA CYS A 25 38.60 -12.47 22.47
C CYS A 25 38.44 -13.55 21.40
N ALA A 26 38.23 -13.15 20.14
CA ALA A 26 38.74 -13.88 18.98
C ALA A 26 38.98 -12.89 17.83
N LYS A 27 40.19 -12.86 17.34
CA LYS A 27 40.66 -12.14 16.16
C LYS A 27 39.99 -12.65 14.89
N GLY A 28 39.56 -11.76 14.02
CA GLY A 28 39.18 -12.13 12.64
C GLY A 28 38.57 -10.97 11.85
N THR A 29 39.41 -10.28 11.11
CA THR A 29 39.20 -9.64 9.79
C THR A 29 37.89 -8.87 9.54
N GLU A 30 37.98 -7.55 9.45
CA GLU A 30 37.04 -6.67 8.81
C GLU A 30 36.70 -7.18 7.39
N LYS A 31 35.43 -7.47 7.19
CA LYS A 31 34.80 -7.49 5.85
C LYS A 31 33.62 -6.58 5.91
N GLU A 32 33.58 -5.64 4.98
CA GLU A 32 32.46 -4.76 4.66
C GLU A 32 31.14 -5.53 4.71
N GLN A 33 30.25 -5.06 5.57
CA GLN A 33 28.90 -5.61 5.69
C GLN A 33 28.05 -4.98 4.60
N ALA A 34 28.02 -5.63 3.44
CA ALA A 34 27.04 -5.39 2.41
C ALA A 34 25.63 -5.51 3.02
N ALA A 35 24.76 -4.58 2.66
CA ALA A 35 23.37 -4.54 3.05
C ALA A 35 22.73 -5.94 2.95
N GLY A 36 22.47 -6.55 4.10
CA GLY A 36 21.97 -7.91 4.18
C GLY A 36 20.52 -7.98 3.76
N THR A 37 20.26 -8.67 2.67
CA THR A 37 18.99 -9.26 2.27
C THR A 37 18.37 -9.95 3.48
N THR A 38 17.17 -9.54 3.91
CA THR A 38 16.40 -10.17 5.01
C THR A 38 15.78 -11.50 4.55
N SER A 39 16.58 -12.33 3.86
CA SER A 39 16.17 -13.66 3.43
C SER A 39 16.17 -14.59 4.65
N GLY A 40 14.98 -15.01 5.10
CA GLY A 40 14.82 -16.09 6.07
C GLY A 40 14.06 -15.77 7.37
N LYS A 41 13.57 -14.55 7.60
CA LYS A 41 12.72 -14.30 8.76
C LYS A 41 11.31 -14.84 8.52
N ALA A 42 10.82 -15.67 9.44
CA ALA A 42 9.43 -16.14 9.39
C ALA A 42 8.45 -14.95 9.42
N LEU A 43 7.40 -15.01 8.60
CA LEU A 43 6.38 -13.97 8.58
C LEU A 43 5.55 -14.00 9.87
N ALA A 44 5.37 -12.82 10.45
CA ALA A 44 4.39 -12.55 11.50
C ALA A 44 3.00 -12.27 10.87
N GLU A 45 1.99 -12.10 11.68
CA GLU A 45 0.66 -11.67 11.21
C GLU A 45 0.74 -10.29 10.51
N MET A 46 1.52 -9.35 11.08
CA MET A 46 1.83 -8.05 10.49
C MET A 46 3.34 -7.90 10.30
N ASN A 47 3.75 -7.45 9.12
CA ASN A 47 5.14 -7.24 8.73
C ASN A 47 5.31 -5.87 8.08
N ASP A 48 6.46 -5.25 8.24
CA ASP A 48 6.81 -4.09 7.45
C ASP A 48 7.33 -4.53 6.08
N ILE A 49 6.99 -3.79 5.04
CA ILE A 49 7.52 -4.00 3.69
C ILE A 49 9.01 -3.60 3.71
N PRO A 50 9.92 -4.49 3.27
CA PRO A 50 11.34 -4.17 3.20
C PRO A 50 11.61 -2.98 2.26
N ALA A 51 12.77 -2.36 2.40
CA ALA A 51 13.13 -1.18 1.59
C ALA A 51 13.17 -1.46 0.08
N ASP A 52 13.50 -2.68 -0.33
CA ASP A 52 13.47 -3.15 -1.72
C ASP A 52 12.07 -3.57 -2.20
N GLY A 53 11.10 -3.60 -1.28
CA GLY A 53 9.71 -3.99 -1.55
C GLY A 53 9.47 -5.48 -1.66
N ILE A 54 10.51 -6.33 -1.62
CA ILE A 54 10.42 -7.74 -1.99
C ILE A 54 10.12 -8.64 -0.79
N ILE A 55 9.00 -9.35 -0.88
CA ILE A 55 8.70 -10.50 -0.02
C ILE A 55 9.03 -11.76 -0.83
N THR A 56 9.89 -12.60 -0.29
CA THR A 56 10.43 -13.73 -1.06
C THR A 56 9.46 -14.89 -1.17
N LYS A 57 9.67 -15.69 -2.19
CA LYS A 57 8.98 -16.97 -2.41
C LYS A 57 9.01 -17.86 -1.16
N GLU A 58 10.16 -18.00 -0.52
CA GLU A 58 10.33 -18.83 0.67
C GLU A 58 9.51 -18.31 1.85
N GLN A 59 9.38 -16.98 2.00
CA GLN A 59 8.52 -16.38 3.01
C GLN A 59 7.06 -16.73 2.75
N PHE A 60 6.57 -16.58 1.52
CA PHE A 60 5.21 -16.97 1.18
C PHE A 60 4.97 -18.48 1.29
N GLN A 61 5.94 -19.32 0.90
CA GLN A 61 5.86 -20.78 1.08
C GLN A 61 5.71 -21.16 2.55
N SER A 62 6.33 -20.42 3.46
CA SER A 62 6.26 -20.70 4.89
C SER A 62 4.87 -20.52 5.50
N VAL A 63 3.97 -19.81 4.82
CA VAL A 63 2.61 -19.49 5.28
C VAL A 63 1.52 -20.01 4.34
N ALA A 64 1.85 -20.42 3.12
CA ALA A 64 0.88 -20.98 2.17
C ALA A 64 0.10 -22.17 2.77
N ASP A 65 -1.14 -22.35 2.32
CA ASP A 65 -2.08 -23.40 2.76
C ASP A 65 -2.48 -23.34 4.25
N LYS A 66 -2.11 -22.29 4.98
CA LYS A 66 -2.53 -22.10 6.37
C LYS A 66 -3.82 -21.26 6.45
N GLU A 67 -4.71 -21.63 7.34
CA GLU A 67 -5.94 -20.88 7.64
C GLU A 67 -5.62 -19.61 8.46
N GLN A 68 -4.86 -18.70 7.87
CA GLN A 68 -4.48 -17.41 8.47
C GLN A 68 -4.35 -16.35 7.40
N LYS A 69 -4.28 -15.09 7.84
CA LYS A 69 -3.92 -13.95 6.99
C LYS A 69 -2.54 -13.44 7.38
N VAL A 70 -1.82 -12.93 6.40
CA VAL A 70 -0.57 -12.20 6.61
C VAL A 70 -0.71 -10.81 6.00
N GLN A 71 -0.18 -9.81 6.70
CA GLN A 71 -0.26 -8.42 6.31
C GLN A 71 1.13 -7.82 6.13
N PHE A 72 1.24 -6.89 5.18
CA PHE A 72 2.47 -6.16 4.90
C PHE A 72 2.15 -4.66 4.82
N LYS A 73 2.79 -3.88 5.69
CA LYS A 73 2.56 -2.44 5.82
C LYS A 73 3.70 -1.65 5.18
N GLY A 74 3.33 -0.65 4.37
CA GLY A 74 4.22 0.39 3.88
C GLY A 74 3.76 1.77 4.34
N THR A 75 4.69 2.72 4.36
CA THR A 75 4.41 4.13 4.66
C THR A 75 5.32 4.99 3.79
N THR A 76 4.76 6.03 3.17
CA THR A 76 5.51 7.00 2.37
C THR A 76 5.95 8.20 3.22
N GLU A 77 6.88 8.99 2.71
CA GLU A 77 7.33 10.23 3.35
C GLU A 77 6.19 11.26 3.50
N ASP A 78 5.23 11.26 2.55
CA ASP A 78 4.04 12.13 2.56
C ASP A 78 2.93 11.66 3.51
N GLY A 79 3.19 10.59 4.29
CA GLY A 79 2.25 10.10 5.30
C GLY A 79 1.14 9.18 4.76
N ILE A 80 1.18 8.79 3.49
CA ILE A 80 0.28 7.74 2.99
C ILE A 80 0.72 6.42 3.61
N THR A 81 -0.22 5.69 4.21
CA THR A 81 0.03 4.32 4.68
C THR A 81 -0.75 3.33 3.84
N TYR A 82 -0.18 2.15 3.62
CA TYR A 82 -0.88 1.10 2.90
C TYR A 82 -0.58 -0.27 3.48
N VAL A 83 -1.57 -1.15 3.41
CA VAL A 83 -1.51 -2.50 3.96
C VAL A 83 -2.01 -3.51 2.92
N TRP A 84 -1.12 -4.41 2.53
CA TRP A 84 -1.48 -5.60 1.76
C TRP A 84 -1.93 -6.71 2.70
N THR A 85 -3.06 -7.34 2.42
CA THR A 85 -3.55 -8.52 3.16
C THR A 85 -3.69 -9.70 2.23
N TYR A 86 -2.96 -10.78 2.54
CA TYR A 86 -2.99 -12.06 1.82
C TYR A 86 -3.73 -13.09 2.66
N ASP A 87 -4.66 -13.81 2.04
CA ASP A 87 -5.29 -15.01 2.60
C ASP A 87 -4.39 -16.20 2.28
N CYS A 88 -3.68 -16.71 3.29
CA CYS A 88 -2.65 -17.74 3.10
C CYS A 88 -3.22 -19.06 2.55
N ALA A 89 -4.48 -19.38 2.84
CA ALA A 89 -5.15 -20.55 2.29
C ALA A 89 -5.40 -20.45 0.77
N LYS A 90 -5.29 -19.24 0.20
CA LYS A 90 -5.49 -18.99 -1.24
C LYS A 90 -4.21 -18.77 -2.01
N ILE A 91 -3.05 -18.80 -1.35
CA ILE A 91 -1.77 -18.64 -2.02
C ILE A 91 -1.49 -19.88 -2.87
N GLN A 92 -1.39 -19.67 -4.18
CA GLN A 92 -1.04 -20.69 -5.16
C GLN A 92 0.27 -20.31 -5.83
N ASN A 93 1.16 -21.30 -6.02
CA ASN A 93 2.45 -21.12 -6.68
C ASN A 93 3.22 -19.90 -6.11
N PRO A 94 3.66 -19.94 -4.84
CA PRO A 94 4.38 -18.85 -4.23
C PRO A 94 5.58 -18.40 -5.08
N GLU A 95 5.70 -17.09 -5.30
CA GLU A 95 6.79 -16.43 -6.02
C GLU A 95 7.16 -15.15 -5.28
N ASP A 96 8.32 -14.56 -5.61
CA ASP A 96 8.71 -13.26 -5.10
C ASP A 96 7.67 -12.21 -5.50
N GLN A 97 7.22 -11.42 -4.52
CA GLN A 97 6.29 -10.32 -4.76
C GLN A 97 6.94 -9.00 -4.37
N ASN A 98 6.94 -8.04 -5.28
CA ASN A 98 7.27 -6.66 -4.92
C ASN A 98 5.98 -5.96 -4.50
N LEU A 99 5.89 -5.59 -3.21
CA LEU A 99 4.71 -4.97 -2.60
C LEU A 99 4.88 -3.47 -2.40
N LYS A 100 6.00 -2.88 -2.84
CA LYS A 100 6.19 -1.45 -2.83
C LYS A 100 5.20 -0.77 -3.78
N ILE A 101 4.61 0.34 -3.34
CA ILE A 101 3.78 1.21 -4.16
C ILE A 101 4.43 2.58 -4.17
N ASP A 102 4.63 3.15 -5.36
CA ASP A 102 4.94 4.55 -5.51
C ASP A 102 3.65 5.33 -5.82
N PHE A 103 3.40 6.38 -5.03
CA PHE A 103 2.26 7.27 -5.20
C PHE A 103 2.74 8.52 -5.94
N THR A 104 2.16 8.79 -7.10
CA THR A 104 2.52 9.92 -7.97
C THR A 104 1.31 10.74 -8.37
N GLN A 105 1.52 11.88 -9.00
CA GLN A 105 0.45 12.76 -9.49
C GLN A 105 0.63 13.13 -10.97
N GLU A 106 1.57 12.50 -11.66
CA GLU A 106 2.02 12.93 -12.99
C GLU A 106 0.90 12.94 -14.02
N ASN A 107 0.00 11.95 -13.98
CA ASN A 107 -1.07 11.78 -14.97
C ASN A 107 -2.47 12.04 -14.42
N LEU A 108 -2.60 12.47 -13.16
CA LEU A 108 -3.90 12.55 -12.49
C LEU A 108 -4.92 13.46 -13.19
N GLU A 109 -4.49 14.63 -13.69
CA GLU A 109 -5.39 15.58 -14.36
C GLU A 109 -5.93 15.04 -15.69
N GLU A 110 -5.12 14.28 -16.43
CA GLU A 110 -5.56 13.62 -17.66
C GLU A 110 -6.54 12.49 -17.34
N ILE A 111 -6.21 11.66 -16.36
CA ILE A 111 -7.04 10.54 -15.90
C ILE A 111 -8.38 11.04 -15.34
N LYS A 112 -8.40 12.12 -14.55
CA LYS A 112 -9.63 12.75 -14.09
C LYS A 112 -10.54 13.16 -15.24
N LYS A 113 -9.97 13.78 -16.28
CA LYS A 113 -10.74 14.17 -17.50
C LYS A 113 -11.29 12.96 -18.24
N GLN A 114 -10.50 11.91 -18.41
CA GLN A 114 -10.95 10.66 -19.01
C GLN A 114 -12.08 10.00 -18.17
N ALA A 115 -12.07 10.21 -16.86
CA ALA A 115 -13.08 9.74 -15.91
C ALA A 115 -14.23 10.73 -15.70
N ASN A 116 -14.57 11.57 -16.70
CA ASN A 116 -15.64 12.56 -16.66
C ASN A 116 -15.46 13.61 -15.55
N ASP A 117 -14.29 14.19 -15.46
CA ASP A 117 -13.90 15.21 -14.47
C ASP A 117 -14.12 14.73 -13.02
N ALA A 118 -13.60 13.56 -12.70
CA ALA A 118 -13.68 12.98 -11.37
C ALA A 118 -13.15 13.95 -10.28
N ASN A 119 -13.82 14.04 -9.14
CA ASN A 119 -13.43 14.94 -8.06
C ASN A 119 -12.12 14.52 -7.42
N ASP A 120 -12.00 13.22 -7.11
CA ASP A 120 -10.86 12.63 -6.42
C ASP A 120 -10.19 11.58 -7.28
N ALA A 121 -8.87 11.54 -7.24
CA ALA A 121 -8.10 10.48 -7.88
C ALA A 121 -6.79 10.23 -7.13
N LEU A 122 -6.32 8.98 -7.19
CA LEU A 122 -5.04 8.53 -6.66
C LEU A 122 -4.33 7.72 -7.73
N GLN A 123 -3.08 8.05 -8.04
CA GLN A 123 -2.21 7.25 -8.90
C GLN A 123 -1.29 6.40 -8.07
N MET A 124 -1.19 5.13 -8.42
CA MET A 124 -0.32 4.13 -7.80
C MET A 124 0.48 3.42 -8.89
N THR A 125 1.80 3.38 -8.75
CA THR A 125 2.67 2.55 -9.59
C THR A 125 3.09 1.32 -8.80
N MET A 126 2.75 0.15 -9.30
CA MET A 126 3.07 -1.15 -8.73
C MET A 126 4.24 -1.80 -9.46
N HIS A 127 5.09 -2.52 -8.74
CA HIS A 127 6.36 -3.06 -9.26
C HIS A 127 6.42 -4.59 -9.32
N GLY A 128 5.32 -5.26 -9.04
CA GLY A 128 5.21 -6.72 -9.12
C GLY A 128 5.06 -7.22 -10.57
N LYS A 129 4.98 -8.52 -10.73
CA LYS A 129 4.78 -9.16 -12.05
C LYS A 129 3.44 -9.86 -12.17
N GLY A 130 3.00 -10.49 -11.12
CA GLY A 130 1.76 -11.25 -11.07
C GLY A 130 1.28 -11.39 -9.63
N VAL A 131 0.12 -11.96 -9.42
CA VAL A 131 -0.43 -12.21 -8.08
C VAL A 131 -0.40 -13.71 -7.76
N ILE A 132 0.06 -14.08 -6.56
CA ILE A 132 0.04 -15.46 -6.04
C ILE A 132 -1.32 -15.84 -5.44
N CYS A 133 -2.13 -14.86 -5.12
CA CYS A 133 -3.57 -14.90 -4.88
C CYS A 133 -4.07 -13.46 -5.00
N VAL A 134 -5.37 -13.23 -5.03
CA VAL A 134 -5.94 -11.88 -5.07
C VAL A 134 -5.86 -11.24 -3.67
N PRO A 135 -4.93 -10.30 -3.41
CA PRO A 135 -4.81 -9.64 -2.14
C PRO A 135 -5.86 -8.53 -1.99
N THR A 136 -6.10 -8.14 -0.74
CA THR A 136 -6.76 -6.88 -0.43
C THR A 136 -5.70 -5.82 -0.16
N LEU A 137 -5.86 -4.64 -0.74
CA LEU A 137 -5.07 -3.45 -0.47
C LEU A 137 -5.94 -2.45 0.28
N GLU A 138 -5.45 -1.98 1.41
CA GLU A 138 -5.98 -0.85 2.15
C GLU A 138 -4.98 0.31 2.04
N VAL A 139 -5.45 1.50 1.63
CA VAL A 139 -4.65 2.72 1.53
C VAL A 139 -5.31 3.79 2.38
N THR A 140 -4.54 4.40 3.29
CA THR A 140 -4.99 5.54 4.09
C THR A 140 -4.24 6.79 3.65
N LEU A 141 -4.99 7.77 3.18
CA LEU A 141 -4.53 9.08 2.75
C LEU A 141 -4.60 10.07 3.91
N PRO A 142 -3.61 10.97 4.09
CA PRO A 142 -3.64 12.02 5.11
C PRO A 142 -4.48 13.24 4.67
N GLN A 143 -5.57 13.00 3.94
CA GLN A 143 -6.53 14.01 3.48
C GLN A 143 -7.90 13.39 3.28
N SER A 144 -8.96 14.14 3.51
CA SER A 144 -10.32 13.69 3.26
C SER A 144 -10.70 13.91 1.79
N TRP A 145 -11.28 12.86 1.16
CA TRP A 145 -11.92 12.95 -0.15
C TRP A 145 -13.36 13.44 -0.02
N GLU A 146 -13.89 14.02 -1.10
CA GLU A 146 -15.31 14.36 -1.19
C GLU A 146 -16.16 13.15 -1.64
N SER A 147 -15.54 12.20 -2.32
CA SER A 147 -16.18 11.03 -2.92
C SER A 147 -16.45 9.95 -1.89
N ASN A 148 -17.66 9.37 -1.93
CA ASN A 148 -18.06 8.23 -1.10
C ASN A 148 -18.04 6.89 -1.83
N ALA A 149 -17.74 6.90 -3.12
CA ALA A 149 -17.60 5.72 -3.97
C ALA A 149 -16.43 5.92 -4.93
N ALA A 150 -15.71 4.84 -5.21
CA ALA A 150 -14.58 4.87 -6.12
C ALA A 150 -14.40 3.52 -6.84
N TYR A 151 -13.58 3.53 -7.89
CA TYR A 151 -13.18 2.34 -8.64
C TYR A 151 -11.67 2.33 -8.84
N LEU A 152 -11.09 1.15 -8.73
CA LEU A 152 -9.74 0.89 -9.23
C LEU A 152 -9.82 0.68 -10.73
N VAL A 153 -9.02 1.42 -11.49
CA VAL A 153 -8.92 1.33 -12.94
C VAL A 153 -7.48 1.21 -13.40
N LYS A 154 -7.30 0.65 -14.58
CA LYS A 154 -6.01 0.65 -15.31
C LYS A 154 -6.25 1.21 -16.70
N GLU A 155 -5.29 1.98 -17.21
CA GLU A 155 -5.33 2.41 -18.59
C GLU A 155 -4.94 1.25 -19.52
N GLN A 156 -5.77 0.97 -20.51
CA GLN A 156 -5.55 -0.02 -21.55
C GLN A 156 -5.97 0.57 -22.90
N ASP A 157 -5.03 0.67 -23.83
CA ASP A 157 -5.29 1.19 -25.19
C ASP A 157 -5.95 2.59 -25.18
N GLY A 158 -5.51 3.47 -24.27
CA GLY A 158 -6.05 4.84 -24.13
C GLY A 158 -7.45 4.91 -23.49
N LYS A 159 -7.90 3.85 -22.81
CA LYS A 159 -9.16 3.79 -22.10
C LYS A 159 -8.99 3.29 -20.69
N LEU A 160 -9.83 3.80 -19.78
CA LEU A 160 -9.86 3.34 -18.40
C LEU A 160 -10.70 2.05 -18.29
N ALA A 161 -10.04 0.94 -17.97
CA ALA A 161 -10.68 -0.34 -17.69
C ALA A 161 -10.85 -0.52 -16.19
N LYS A 162 -12.09 -0.75 -15.74
CA LYS A 162 -12.38 -1.03 -14.33
C LYS A 162 -11.81 -2.39 -13.93
N MET A 163 -11.06 -2.41 -12.83
CA MET A 163 -10.50 -3.62 -12.22
C MET A 163 -11.33 -4.10 -11.04
N SER A 164 -11.69 -3.21 -10.11
CA SER A 164 -12.50 -3.54 -8.93
C SER A 164 -13.24 -2.32 -8.40
N ASP A 165 -14.24 -2.57 -7.54
CA ASP A 165 -14.84 -1.55 -6.70
C ASP A 165 -13.89 -1.21 -5.55
N VAL A 166 -13.96 0.05 -5.08
CA VAL A 166 -13.20 0.54 -3.92
C VAL A 166 -14.18 1.00 -2.86
N THR A 167 -14.06 0.44 -1.66
CA THR A 167 -14.77 0.95 -0.49
C THR A 167 -14.07 2.20 0.00
N VAL A 168 -14.80 3.30 0.11
CA VAL A 168 -14.28 4.59 0.58
C VAL A 168 -14.84 4.86 1.96
N THR A 169 -13.96 5.17 2.91
CA THR A 169 -14.33 5.63 4.25
C THR A 169 -13.63 6.95 4.52
N ASN A 170 -14.43 8.02 4.68
CA ASN A 170 -13.93 9.36 4.91
C ASN A 170 -14.06 9.73 6.39
N ASP A 171 -12.97 10.21 6.96
CA ASP A 171 -12.90 10.91 8.23
C ASP A 171 -12.61 12.39 7.99
N LYS A 172 -12.56 13.19 9.07
CA LYS A 172 -12.33 14.65 8.96
C LYS A 172 -11.00 15.00 8.29
N GLU A 173 -9.97 14.19 8.46
CA GLU A 173 -8.60 14.48 8.07
C GLU A 173 -7.97 13.36 7.23
N SER A 174 -8.73 12.29 6.93
CA SER A 174 -8.20 11.13 6.22
C SER A 174 -9.26 10.44 5.38
N THR A 175 -8.81 9.70 4.38
CA THR A 175 -9.62 8.77 3.60
C THR A 175 -8.96 7.41 3.59
N THR A 176 -9.75 6.37 3.91
CA THR A 176 -9.33 4.98 3.77
C THR A 176 -10.01 4.36 2.56
N LEU A 177 -9.20 3.78 1.69
CA LEU A 177 -9.60 3.11 0.45
C LEU A 177 -9.30 1.61 0.58
N VAL A 178 -10.30 0.76 0.40
CA VAL A 178 -10.12 -0.71 0.46
C VAL A 178 -10.54 -1.34 -0.86
N MET A 179 -9.65 -2.12 -1.46
CA MET A 179 -9.84 -2.71 -2.78
C MET A 179 -9.20 -4.10 -2.91
N THR A 180 -9.67 -4.88 -3.87
CA THR A 180 -8.97 -6.08 -4.32
C THR A 180 -8.10 -5.76 -5.52
N VAL A 181 -6.89 -6.34 -5.56
CA VAL A 181 -5.91 -6.08 -6.62
C VAL A 181 -5.62 -7.37 -7.38
N THR A 182 -5.86 -7.35 -8.69
CA THR A 182 -5.69 -8.51 -9.58
C THR A 182 -4.43 -8.45 -10.43
N SER A 183 -3.69 -7.32 -10.39
CA SER A 183 -2.42 -7.12 -11.09
C SER A 183 -1.51 -6.25 -10.23
N LEU A 184 -0.24 -6.60 -10.12
CA LEU A 184 0.77 -5.87 -9.35
C LEU A 184 1.77 -5.14 -10.27
N ASP A 185 1.46 -4.94 -11.54
CA ASP A 185 2.35 -4.32 -12.52
C ASP A 185 1.83 -2.97 -13.02
N GLY A 186 2.74 -2.00 -13.12
CA GLY A 186 2.52 -0.70 -13.75
C GLY A 186 1.52 0.21 -13.03
N ASP A 187 1.04 1.20 -13.76
CA ASP A 187 0.18 2.24 -13.24
C ASP A 187 -1.26 1.79 -13.13
N CYS A 188 -1.88 2.12 -12.00
CA CYS A 188 -3.31 2.02 -11.78
C CYS A 188 -3.81 3.25 -11.01
N TYR A 189 -5.10 3.48 -11.09
CA TYR A 189 -5.70 4.69 -10.53
C TYR A 189 -6.94 4.33 -9.74
N VAL A 190 -7.11 4.97 -8.57
CA VAL A 190 -8.40 4.98 -7.87
C VAL A 190 -9.11 6.26 -8.25
N ILE A 191 -10.31 6.14 -8.82
CA ILE A 191 -11.12 7.26 -9.29
C ILE A 191 -12.35 7.38 -8.42
N GLY A 192 -12.49 8.52 -7.75
CA GLY A 192 -13.63 8.87 -6.90
C GLY A 192 -14.66 9.78 -7.59
N GLY A 193 -15.88 9.81 -7.07
CA GLY A 193 -16.94 10.69 -7.57
C GLY A 193 -17.76 10.15 -8.74
N VAL A 194 -17.52 8.91 -9.18
CA VAL A 194 -18.31 8.27 -10.25
C VAL A 194 -19.60 7.71 -9.65
N THR A 195 -20.74 8.37 -9.88
CA THR A 195 -22.04 7.85 -9.47
C THR A 195 -22.49 6.71 -10.38
N GLU A 196 -23.16 5.67 -9.83
CA GLU A 196 -23.67 4.49 -10.56
C GLU A 196 -24.54 4.78 -11.80
N LYS A 197 -24.98 6.02 -11.98
CA LYS A 197 -25.79 6.43 -13.14
C LYS A 197 -25.07 6.34 -14.47
N GLN A 198 -23.73 6.32 -14.49
CA GLN A 198 -22.95 6.31 -15.74
C GLN A 198 -22.69 4.90 -16.29
N ASN A 199 -22.79 3.85 -15.46
CA ASN A 199 -22.56 2.47 -15.92
C ASN A 199 -23.72 1.84 -16.69
N LYS A 200 -24.95 2.40 -16.65
CA LYS A 200 -26.08 1.87 -17.42
C LYS A 200 -26.01 2.10 -18.93
N GLY A 201 -25.12 2.98 -19.40
CA GLY A 201 -24.95 3.24 -20.84
C GLY A 201 -24.09 2.21 -21.57
N ALA A 202 -23.15 1.54 -20.90
CA ALA A 202 -22.25 0.57 -21.52
C ALA A 202 -22.90 -0.80 -21.71
N ASP A 203 -23.79 -1.21 -20.81
CA ASP A 203 -24.49 -2.50 -20.92
C ASP A 203 -25.62 -2.49 -21.94
N ALA A 204 -26.21 -1.32 -22.22
CA ALA A 204 -27.28 -1.20 -23.22
C ALA A 204 -26.80 -1.33 -24.67
N ALA A 205 -25.52 -0.98 -24.94
CA ALA A 205 -24.97 -1.08 -26.30
C ALA A 205 -24.63 -2.52 -26.71
N ASN A 206 -24.49 -3.44 -25.75
CA ASN A 206 -24.12 -4.84 -26.04
C ASN A 206 -25.35 -5.77 -26.24
N GLN A 207 -26.57 -5.29 -26.00
CA GLN A 207 -27.76 -6.12 -26.21
C GLN A 207 -28.48 -5.86 -27.56
N SER A 208 -28.09 -4.84 -28.33
CA SER A 208 -28.76 -4.53 -29.61
C SER A 208 -28.13 -5.19 -30.84
N SER A 209 -27.05 -5.98 -30.70
CA SER A 209 -26.40 -6.65 -31.83
C SER A 209 -26.70 -8.15 -31.97
N LYS A 210 -27.77 -8.65 -31.29
CA LYS A 210 -28.33 -9.99 -31.52
C LYS A 210 -29.82 -9.92 -31.87
N LYS A 211 -30.08 -9.57 -33.10
CA LYS A 211 -31.32 -9.93 -33.81
C LYS A 211 -31.01 -10.16 -35.27
#